data_ae71e04cb007af156665f5d654f82f39
#
_entry.id   ae71e04cb007af156665f5d654f82f39
#
_cell.length_a   1.000
_cell.length_b   1.000
_cell.length_c   1.000
_cell.angle_alpha   90.00
_cell.angle_beta   90.00
_cell.angle_gamma   90.00
#
_symmetry.space_group_name_H-M   'P 1'
#
loop_
_entity.id
_entity.type
_entity.pdbx_description
1 polymer ?
#
loop_
_entity_poly.entity_id
_entity_poly.type
_entity_poly.pdbx_seq_one_letter_code
_entity_poly.pdbx_strand_id
1 'polypeptide(L)'
;MPITEAHAGRRYPPCDPYQVSAAKIVEFAAALGDDNPRYRGESPMAPPTFAAVLSARAWDQLFSDPELELSLERIVHGDQRFTFMRPLHAGDVVIAIVTIDRVRVRAGSELITATVDMASRDGEPICTAQATFAHAREVAT
;
A
#
# COMPACT_ATOMS: atom_id res chain seq x y z
N MET A 1 12.50 -20.60 0.69
CA MET A 1 13.54 -19.82 -0.01
C MET A 1 13.22 -18.34 0.14
N PRO A 2 14.18 -17.52 0.54
CA PRO A 2 13.92 -16.10 0.71
C PRO A 2 13.56 -15.41 -0.61
N ILE A 3 13.03 -14.19 -0.51
CA ILE A 3 12.69 -13.41 -1.68
C ILE A 3 13.90 -13.20 -2.59
N THR A 4 13.71 -13.38 -3.88
CA THR A 4 14.74 -13.19 -4.92
C THR A 4 14.16 -12.40 -6.09
N GLU A 5 15.02 -12.07 -7.03
CA GLU A 5 14.62 -11.40 -8.29
C GLU A 5 13.58 -12.19 -9.09
N ALA A 6 13.52 -13.50 -8.88
CA ALA A 6 12.54 -14.37 -9.55
C ALA A 6 11.10 -14.11 -9.11
N HIS A 7 10.91 -13.46 -7.95
CA HIS A 7 9.58 -13.10 -7.44
C HIS A 7 9.01 -11.83 -8.09
N ALA A 8 9.79 -11.11 -8.89
CA ALA A 8 9.28 -9.98 -9.65
C ALA A 8 8.15 -10.44 -10.57
N GLY A 9 7.06 -9.68 -10.58
CA GLY A 9 5.85 -10.02 -11.33
C GLY A 9 4.81 -10.80 -10.52
N ARG A 10 5.11 -11.23 -9.30
CA ARG A 10 4.13 -11.91 -8.45
C ARG A 10 3.00 -10.95 -8.10
N ARG A 11 1.78 -11.35 -8.45
CA ARG A 11 0.57 -10.61 -8.18
C ARG A 11 -0.28 -11.37 -7.17
N TYR A 12 -0.69 -10.68 -6.13
CA TYR A 12 -1.51 -11.28 -5.06
C TYR A 12 -2.99 -11.14 -5.39
N PRO A 13 -3.84 -11.98 -4.77
CA PRO A 13 -5.28 -11.84 -4.94
C PRO A 13 -5.78 -10.47 -4.46
N PRO A 14 -6.91 -9.98 -5.00
CA PRO A 14 -7.51 -8.75 -4.51
C PRO A 14 -7.79 -8.81 -3.01
N CYS A 15 -7.54 -7.70 -2.32
CA CYS A 15 -7.97 -7.55 -0.94
C CYS A 15 -9.50 -7.53 -0.85
N ASP A 16 -10.05 -7.83 0.33
CA ASP A 16 -11.46 -7.63 0.58
C ASP A 16 -11.83 -6.16 0.30
N PRO A 17 -13.02 -5.90 -0.28
CA PRO A 17 -13.44 -4.53 -0.56
C PRO A 17 -13.38 -3.66 0.70
N TYR A 18 -12.84 -2.46 0.56
CA TYR A 18 -12.75 -1.50 1.64
C TYR A 18 -13.68 -0.33 1.38
N GLN A 19 -14.61 -0.10 2.30
CA GLN A 19 -15.50 1.06 2.22
C GLN A 19 -14.85 2.25 2.93
N VAL A 20 -14.60 3.32 2.19
CA VAL A 20 -14.06 4.56 2.72
C VAL A 20 -15.18 5.28 3.47
N SER A 21 -15.01 5.46 4.78
CA SER A 21 -16.02 6.15 5.59
C SER A 21 -15.67 7.61 5.84
N ALA A 22 -16.69 8.44 6.00
CA ALA A 22 -16.50 9.84 6.37
C ALA A 22 -15.79 9.97 7.72
N ALA A 23 -16.14 9.11 8.68
CA ALA A 23 -15.52 9.11 10.00
C ALA A 23 -14.02 8.85 9.92
N LYS A 24 -13.61 7.87 9.12
CA LYS A 24 -12.20 7.52 8.95
C LYS A 24 -11.40 8.64 8.29
N ILE A 25 -11.98 9.30 7.30
CA ILE A 25 -11.36 10.44 6.63
C ILE A 25 -11.12 11.57 7.63
N VAL A 26 -12.13 11.91 8.41
CA VAL A 26 -12.04 12.98 9.42
C VAL A 26 -10.97 12.66 10.46
N GLU A 27 -10.96 11.45 10.98
CA GLU A 27 -9.94 10.99 11.93
C GLU A 27 -8.53 11.07 11.34
N PHE A 28 -8.37 10.62 10.10
CA PHE A 28 -7.08 10.61 9.43
C PHE A 28 -6.57 12.04 9.20
N ALA A 29 -7.42 12.94 8.73
CA ALA A 29 -7.07 14.34 8.53
C ALA A 29 -6.70 15.02 9.85
N ALA A 30 -7.43 14.72 10.92
CA ALA A 30 -7.13 15.24 12.27
C ALA A 30 -5.76 14.75 12.76
N ALA A 31 -5.45 13.50 12.52
CA ALA A 31 -4.14 12.92 12.88
C ALA A 31 -2.99 13.59 12.13
N LEU A 32 -3.23 14.05 10.89
CA LEU A 32 -2.23 14.80 10.12
C LEU A 32 -2.12 16.27 10.56
N GLY A 33 -3.06 16.75 11.38
CA GLY A 33 -3.16 18.18 11.70
C GLY A 33 -3.64 19.02 10.51
N ASP A 34 -4.32 18.40 9.55
CA ASP A 34 -4.79 19.08 8.35
C ASP A 34 -6.28 19.45 8.52
N ASP A 35 -6.57 20.74 8.53
CA ASP A 35 -7.90 21.28 8.75
C ASP A 35 -8.63 21.70 7.47
N ASN A 36 -8.15 21.24 6.32
CA ASN A 36 -8.78 21.54 5.03
C ASN A 36 -10.26 21.13 5.06
N PRO A 37 -11.19 22.09 4.76
CA PRO A 37 -12.62 21.81 4.83
C PRO A 37 -13.11 20.73 3.88
N ARG A 38 -12.36 20.40 2.84
CA ARG A 38 -12.70 19.31 1.91
C ARG A 38 -12.65 17.93 2.57
N TYR A 39 -11.90 17.80 3.67
CA TYR A 39 -11.78 16.54 4.43
C TYR A 39 -12.86 16.37 5.49
N ARG A 40 -13.85 17.25 5.47
CA ARG A 40 -14.93 17.32 6.48
C ARG A 40 -16.29 17.45 5.81
N GLY A 41 -17.36 17.39 6.59
CA GLY A 41 -18.71 17.55 6.13
C GLY A 41 -19.39 16.22 5.80
N GLU A 42 -20.46 16.26 5.03
CA GLU A 42 -21.28 15.09 4.73
C GLU A 42 -20.62 14.15 3.71
N SER A 43 -19.86 14.71 2.77
CA SER A 43 -19.21 13.96 1.70
C SER A 43 -17.74 14.35 1.58
N PRO A 44 -16.93 14.03 2.59
CA PRO A 44 -15.54 14.46 2.58
C PRO A 44 -14.71 13.72 1.52
N MET A 45 -13.75 14.46 0.98
CA MET A 45 -12.68 13.92 0.16
C MET A 45 -11.56 13.44 1.10
N ALA A 46 -10.92 12.32 0.78
CA ALA A 46 -9.80 11.85 1.56
C ALA A 46 -8.52 12.64 1.24
N PRO A 47 -7.68 12.92 2.25
CA PRO A 47 -6.33 13.42 1.98
C PRO A 47 -5.57 12.45 1.07
N PRO A 48 -4.65 12.94 0.21
CA PRO A 48 -3.92 12.05 -0.71
C PRO A 48 -3.21 10.89 -0.02
N THR A 49 -2.63 11.12 1.14
CA THR A 49 -1.92 10.07 1.88
C THR A 49 -2.84 9.04 2.53
N PHE A 50 -4.17 9.25 2.50
CA PHE A 50 -5.13 8.24 2.94
C PHE A 50 -4.98 6.93 2.16
N ALA A 51 -4.53 7.00 0.92
CA ALA A 51 -4.26 5.80 0.11
C ALA A 51 -3.26 4.85 0.77
N ALA A 52 -2.42 5.32 1.69
CA ALA A 52 -1.52 4.47 2.46
C ALA A 52 -2.28 3.48 3.36
N VAL A 53 -3.47 3.82 3.83
CA VAL A 53 -4.32 2.92 4.63
C VAL A 53 -4.71 1.70 3.81
N LEU A 54 -5.09 1.91 2.55
CA LEU A 54 -5.46 0.84 1.63
C LEU A 54 -4.24 0.04 1.18
N SER A 55 -3.13 0.74 0.93
CA SER A 55 -1.87 0.10 0.54
C SER A 55 -1.36 -0.84 1.62
N ALA A 56 -1.42 -0.44 2.89
CA ALA A 56 -0.95 -1.24 4.01
C ALA A 56 -1.68 -2.57 4.11
N ARG A 57 -2.98 -2.59 3.83
CA ARG A 57 -3.77 -3.82 3.80
C ARG A 57 -3.30 -4.77 2.70
N ALA A 58 -2.93 -4.22 1.54
CA ALA A 58 -2.41 -5.02 0.44
C ALA A 58 -1.00 -5.54 0.75
N TRP A 59 -0.15 -4.71 1.34
CA TRP A 59 1.22 -5.12 1.71
C TRP A 59 1.25 -6.27 2.73
N ASP A 60 0.21 -6.41 3.54
CA ASP A 60 0.10 -7.52 4.49
C ASP A 60 0.20 -8.88 3.80
N GLN A 61 -0.38 -9.03 2.62
CA GLN A 61 -0.26 -10.27 1.85
C GLN A 61 1.19 -10.55 1.45
N LEU A 62 1.90 -9.50 1.06
CA LEU A 62 3.30 -9.58 0.69
C LEU A 62 4.18 -9.95 1.90
N PHE A 63 3.99 -9.25 3.02
CA PHE A 63 4.81 -9.43 4.21
C PHE A 63 4.51 -10.74 4.95
N SER A 64 3.31 -11.29 4.75
CA SER A 64 2.88 -12.55 5.35
C SER A 64 3.13 -13.77 4.46
N ASP A 65 3.63 -13.56 3.25
CA ASP A 65 3.89 -14.65 2.32
C ASP A 65 5.08 -15.48 2.82
N PRO A 66 4.85 -16.75 3.22
CA PRO A 66 5.90 -17.57 3.80
C PRO A 66 7.05 -17.88 2.83
N GLU A 67 6.81 -17.85 1.52
CA GLU A 67 7.85 -18.09 0.53
C GLU A 67 8.90 -16.97 0.49
N LEU A 68 8.50 -15.75 0.90
CA LEU A 68 9.38 -14.59 0.82
C LEU A 68 10.29 -14.47 2.05
N GLU A 69 9.94 -15.11 3.14
CA GLU A 69 10.68 -15.07 4.41
C GLU A 69 11.04 -13.64 4.84
N LEU A 70 10.07 -12.73 4.73
CA LEU A 70 10.24 -11.34 5.15
C LEU A 70 9.92 -11.18 6.63
N SER A 71 10.68 -10.34 7.31
CA SER A 71 10.43 -9.97 8.70
C SER A 71 10.09 -8.49 8.77
N LEU A 72 8.90 -8.17 9.24
CA LEU A 72 8.42 -6.79 9.31
C LEU A 72 9.36 -5.90 10.15
N GLU A 73 9.94 -6.47 11.19
CA GLU A 73 10.90 -5.77 12.07
C GLU A 73 12.17 -5.33 11.35
N ARG A 74 12.45 -5.93 10.20
CA ARG A 74 13.66 -5.69 9.41
C ARG A 74 13.39 -4.89 8.14
N ILE A 75 12.18 -4.35 8.03
CA ILE A 75 11.74 -3.59 6.85
C ILE A 75 11.77 -2.11 7.15
N VAL A 76 12.40 -1.36 6.24
CA VAL A 76 12.35 0.10 6.21
C VAL A 76 11.59 0.52 4.96
N HIS A 77 10.55 1.33 5.12
CA HIS A 77 9.80 1.92 4.03
C HIS A 77 10.58 3.13 3.51
N GLY A 78 11.23 2.97 2.36
CA GLY A 78 12.20 3.93 1.85
C GLY A 78 11.61 4.98 0.92
N ASP A 79 10.57 4.64 0.17
CA ASP A 79 9.97 5.54 -0.83
C ASP A 79 8.49 5.21 -1.03
N GLN A 80 7.71 6.25 -1.31
CA GLN A 80 6.28 6.12 -1.58
C GLN A 80 5.86 7.10 -2.65
N ARG A 81 5.11 6.60 -3.64
CA ARG A 81 4.57 7.41 -4.72
C ARG A 81 3.10 7.06 -4.94
N PHE A 82 2.28 8.08 -5.04
CA PHE A 82 0.86 7.94 -5.38
C PHE A 82 0.58 8.62 -6.72
N THR A 83 -0.14 7.93 -7.59
CA THR A 83 -0.64 8.49 -8.85
C THR A 83 -2.15 8.35 -8.84
N PHE A 84 -2.85 9.49 -8.73
CA PHE A 84 -4.31 9.52 -8.65
C PHE A 84 -4.93 9.79 -10.02
N MET A 85 -5.95 9.01 -10.36
CA MET A 85 -6.86 9.29 -11.47
C MET A 85 -8.00 10.18 -10.99
N ARG A 86 -8.39 10.02 -9.73
CA ARG A 86 -9.32 10.89 -9.01
C ARG A 86 -9.08 10.76 -7.51
N PRO A 87 -9.55 11.73 -6.70
CA PRO A 87 -9.48 11.60 -5.24
C PRO A 87 -10.34 10.44 -4.73
N LEU A 88 -9.98 9.93 -3.56
CA LEU A 88 -10.85 9.05 -2.78
C LEU A 88 -11.89 9.90 -2.05
N HIS A 89 -13.12 9.42 -1.99
CA HIS A 89 -14.23 10.08 -1.29
C HIS A 89 -14.90 9.11 -0.34
N ALA A 90 -15.58 9.66 0.66
CA ALA A 90 -16.45 8.88 1.52
C ALA A 90 -17.51 8.16 0.67
N GLY A 91 -17.74 6.90 0.97
CA GLY A 91 -18.64 6.04 0.21
C GLY A 91 -17.99 5.22 -0.88
N ASP A 92 -16.76 5.53 -1.28
CA ASP A 92 -16.03 4.69 -2.23
C ASP A 92 -15.83 3.29 -1.66
N VAL A 93 -16.06 2.28 -2.49
CA VAL A 93 -15.70 0.89 -2.18
C VAL A 93 -14.52 0.52 -3.06
N VAL A 94 -13.37 0.31 -2.44
CA VAL A 94 -12.09 0.16 -3.14
C VAL A 94 -11.57 -1.27 -3.04
N ILE A 95 -11.11 -1.78 -4.16
CA ILE A 95 -10.43 -3.06 -4.26
C ILE A 95 -8.97 -2.78 -4.57
N ALA A 96 -8.06 -3.31 -3.74
CA ALA A 96 -6.63 -3.12 -3.86
C ALA A 96 -5.94 -4.44 -4.22
N ILE A 97 -5.00 -4.37 -5.17
CA ILE A 97 -4.20 -5.52 -5.60
C ILE A 97 -2.74 -5.11 -5.58
N VAL A 98 -1.91 -5.90 -4.89
CA VAL A 98 -0.47 -5.67 -4.83
C VAL A 98 0.27 -6.58 -5.79
N THR A 99 1.27 -6.02 -6.46
CA THR A 99 2.18 -6.74 -7.36
C THR A 99 3.61 -6.40 -6.97
N ILE A 100 4.47 -7.40 -6.91
CA ILE A 100 5.91 -7.17 -6.76
C ILE A 100 6.44 -6.77 -8.14
N ASP A 101 6.93 -5.54 -8.28
CA ASP A 101 7.45 -5.06 -9.56
C ASP A 101 8.90 -5.43 -9.75
N ARG A 102 9.68 -5.34 -8.68
CA ARG A 102 11.11 -5.50 -8.75
C ARG A 102 11.69 -5.94 -7.42
N VAL A 103 12.66 -6.82 -7.48
CA VAL A 103 13.47 -7.21 -6.32
C VAL A 103 14.93 -7.07 -6.71
N ARG A 104 15.69 -6.37 -5.89
CA ARG A 104 17.16 -6.29 -6.00
C ARG A 104 17.76 -6.92 -4.78
N VAL A 105 18.52 -7.99 -5.00
CA VAL A 105 19.23 -8.66 -3.92
C VAL A 105 20.66 -8.13 -3.87
N ARG A 106 21.06 -7.66 -2.68
CA ARG A 106 22.43 -7.27 -2.39
C ARG A 106 22.90 -8.00 -1.15
N ALA A 107 24.20 -7.98 -0.89
CA ALA A 107 24.76 -8.68 0.27
C ALA A 107 24.03 -8.22 1.56
N GLY A 108 23.32 -9.15 2.18
CA GLY A 108 22.62 -8.92 3.44
C GLY A 108 21.31 -8.14 3.35
N SER A 109 20.84 -7.79 2.16
CA SER A 109 19.57 -7.04 2.03
C SER A 109 18.89 -7.24 0.69
N GLU A 110 17.60 -6.94 0.67
CA GLU A 110 16.81 -6.87 -0.55
C GLU A 110 16.08 -5.52 -0.63
N LEU A 111 16.03 -4.96 -1.84
CA LEU A 111 15.17 -3.82 -2.15
C LEU A 111 13.98 -4.33 -2.95
N ILE A 112 12.79 -4.10 -2.43
CA ILE A 112 11.53 -4.59 -2.99
C ILE A 112 10.70 -3.39 -3.41
N THR A 113 10.35 -3.32 -4.70
CA THR A 113 9.43 -2.33 -5.21
C THR A 113 8.11 -3.03 -5.50
N ALA A 114 7.02 -2.51 -4.95
CA ALA A 114 5.69 -3.07 -5.11
C ALA A 114 4.69 -1.98 -5.46
N THR A 115 3.74 -2.32 -6.33
CA THR A 115 2.65 -1.43 -6.72
C THR A 115 1.33 -1.97 -6.21
N VAL A 116 0.54 -1.10 -5.62
CA VAL A 116 -0.85 -1.38 -5.24
C VAL A 116 -1.76 -0.63 -6.21
N ASP A 117 -2.52 -1.39 -6.99
CA ASP A 117 -3.53 -0.85 -7.87
C ASP A 117 -4.86 -0.79 -7.12
N MET A 118 -5.47 0.38 -7.08
CA MET A 118 -6.74 0.63 -6.40
C MET A 118 -7.80 1.02 -7.42
N ALA A 119 -8.90 0.30 -7.41
CA ALA A 119 -10.02 0.54 -8.29
C ALA A 119 -11.33 0.45 -7.52
N SER A 120 -12.38 1.07 -8.06
CA SER A 120 -13.73 0.90 -7.52
C SER A 120 -14.19 -0.54 -7.74
N ARG A 121 -15.26 -0.93 -7.05
CA ARG A 121 -15.89 -2.25 -7.23
C ARG A 121 -16.28 -2.50 -8.69
N ASP A 122 -16.63 -1.45 -9.42
CA ASP A 122 -17.02 -1.52 -10.84
C ASP A 122 -15.83 -1.53 -11.80
N GLY A 123 -14.60 -1.48 -11.28
CA GLY A 123 -13.38 -1.53 -12.07
C GLY A 123 -12.82 -0.18 -12.51
N GLU A 124 -13.38 0.94 -12.04
CA GLU A 124 -12.84 2.27 -12.34
C GLU A 124 -11.51 2.48 -11.62
N PRO A 125 -10.39 2.74 -12.34
CA PRO A 125 -9.12 3.02 -11.69
C PRO A 125 -9.18 4.30 -10.85
N ILE A 126 -8.67 4.24 -9.63
CA ILE A 126 -8.68 5.38 -8.70
C ILE A 126 -7.25 5.86 -8.45
N CYS A 127 -6.37 4.96 -8.05
CA CYS A 127 -5.03 5.31 -7.61
C CYS A 127 -4.07 4.15 -7.81
N THR A 128 -2.84 4.48 -8.13
CA THR A 128 -1.72 3.54 -8.11
C THR A 128 -0.74 4.01 -7.05
N ALA A 129 -0.38 3.12 -6.12
CA ALA A 129 0.56 3.41 -5.03
C ALA A 129 1.79 2.53 -5.19
N GLN A 130 2.95 3.15 -5.41
CA GLN A 130 4.21 2.42 -5.53
C GLN A 130 5.07 2.69 -4.31
N ALA A 131 5.58 1.63 -3.71
CA ALA A 131 6.45 1.71 -2.55
C ALA A 131 7.73 0.92 -2.77
N THR A 132 8.81 1.38 -2.14
CA THR A 132 10.07 0.65 -2.08
C THR A 132 10.39 0.34 -0.64
N PHE A 133 10.65 -0.93 -0.36
CA PHE A 133 11.00 -1.44 0.96
C PHE A 133 12.42 -1.98 0.94
N ALA A 134 13.20 -1.64 1.98
CA ALA A 134 14.49 -2.26 2.21
C ALA A 134 14.33 -3.30 3.33
N HIS A 135 14.67 -4.54 3.05
CA HIS A 135 14.62 -5.63 4.01
C HIS A 135 16.05 -6.09 4.35
N ALA A 136 16.41 -6.07 5.63
CA ALA A 136 17.71 -6.55 6.10
C ALA A 136 17.60 -8.03 6.44
N ARG A 137 18.46 -8.83 5.83
CA ARG A 137 18.58 -10.25 6.19
C ARG A 137 19.35 -10.41 7.49
N GLU A 138 18.97 -11.45 8.23
CA GLU A 138 19.75 -11.85 9.39
C GLU A 138 21.09 -12.40 8.90
N VAL A 139 22.18 -11.84 9.44
CA VAL A 139 23.50 -12.40 9.18
C VAL A 139 23.61 -13.69 10.01
N ALA A 140 23.80 -14.82 9.34
CA ALA A 140 24.06 -16.08 10.02
C ALA A 140 25.38 -15.93 10.79
N THR A 141 25.32 -16.02 12.13
CA THR A 141 26.49 -16.01 13.01
C THR A 141 27.04 -17.43 13.13
#